data_f067f6e1bbd54dcbfad35c8408b139e6
#
_entry.id   f067f6e1bbd54dcbfad35c8408b139e6
#
_cell.length_a   1.000
_cell.length_b   1.000
_cell.length_c   1.000
_cell.angle_alpha   90.00
_cell.angle_beta   90.00
_cell.angle_gamma   90.00
#
_symmetry.space_group_name_H-M   'P 1'
#
loop_
_entity.id
_entity.type
_entity.pdbx_description
1 polymer ?
#
loop_
_entity_poly.entity_id
_entity_poly.type
_entity_poly.pdbx_seq_one_letter_code
_entity_poly.pdbx_strand_id
1 'polypeptide(L)'
;MTDPEPTTTLIATVDGPDGGTYEVRRLTLPTGASTGWHRHDARQTGLVVRGALTHVTEEATRVVGPGQALVEEPHVVHDGRSTGTEDAELLYVAHLPAGGVASTPGEAPPCEGPVRSAVVSVPLGRPRFVHALRYTAMYAPKPFAEALLVYRDNGTYTILSPGEDHHGCYVSSTDPAEGMRHVAFMSWPSADWGRNVASHTLTFEAASGAFTQELRLPGDPVPRAQHGYAVPVENPERIDTGAGWTALRQEHAGVFTTLERLVGGGSTTA
;
A
#
# COMPACT_ATOMS: atom_id res chain seq x y z
N MET A 1 -37.20 -0.34 -4.70
CA MET A 1 -35.81 -0.05 -5.11
C MET A 1 -34.97 -0.87 -4.18
N THR A 2 -34.12 -1.74 -4.69
CA THR A 2 -33.15 -2.46 -3.86
C THR A 2 -32.08 -1.45 -3.45
N ASP A 3 -31.70 -1.45 -2.19
CA ASP A 3 -30.59 -0.62 -1.72
C ASP A 3 -29.32 -0.98 -2.48
N PRO A 4 -28.48 0.01 -2.80
CA PRO A 4 -27.23 -0.26 -3.48
C PRO A 4 -26.31 -1.13 -2.62
N GLU A 5 -25.81 -2.23 -3.18
CA GLU A 5 -24.98 -3.19 -2.45
C GLU A 5 -23.48 -2.91 -2.66
N PRO A 6 -22.65 -3.05 -1.60
CA PRO A 6 -21.21 -3.04 -1.73
C PRO A 6 -20.69 -4.16 -2.62
N THR A 7 -19.64 -3.89 -3.37
CA THR A 7 -18.94 -4.92 -4.15
C THR A 7 -17.48 -5.01 -3.76
N THR A 8 -16.99 -6.25 -3.55
CA THR A 8 -15.61 -6.51 -3.24
C THR A 8 -14.97 -7.35 -4.35
N THR A 9 -13.85 -6.88 -4.86
CA THR A 9 -13.07 -7.59 -5.90
C THR A 9 -11.71 -7.96 -5.31
N LEU A 10 -11.36 -9.24 -5.38
CA LEU A 10 -10.01 -9.71 -5.06
C LEU A 10 -9.08 -9.34 -6.22
N ILE A 11 -8.02 -8.57 -5.92
CA ILE A 11 -7.06 -8.10 -6.92
C ILE A 11 -5.84 -9.01 -6.98
N ALA A 12 -5.32 -9.40 -5.80
CA ALA A 12 -4.14 -10.25 -5.72
C ALA A 12 -4.14 -11.08 -4.44
N THR A 13 -3.50 -12.24 -4.51
CA THR A 13 -3.18 -13.10 -3.37
C THR A 13 -1.71 -13.49 -3.41
N VAL A 14 -1.10 -13.63 -2.24
CA VAL A 14 0.25 -14.14 -2.06
C VAL A 14 0.26 -15.08 -0.87
N ASP A 15 0.79 -16.28 -1.05
CA ASP A 15 0.92 -17.24 0.04
C ASP A 15 1.88 -16.72 1.12
N GLY A 16 1.44 -16.76 2.36
CA GLY A 16 2.24 -16.42 3.52
C GLY A 16 3.08 -17.62 4.01
N PRO A 17 4.17 -17.38 4.75
CA PRO A 17 5.07 -18.42 5.23
C PRO A 17 4.44 -19.35 6.28
N ASP A 18 3.39 -18.91 6.96
CA ASP A 18 2.64 -19.60 8.01
C ASP A 18 1.41 -20.36 7.48
N GLY A 19 1.28 -20.48 6.16
CA GLY A 19 0.10 -21.06 5.50
C GLY A 19 -1.10 -20.11 5.44
N GLY A 20 -0.92 -18.87 5.86
CA GLY A 20 -1.90 -17.80 5.65
C GLY A 20 -1.80 -17.21 4.25
N THR A 21 -2.61 -16.21 3.97
CA THR A 21 -2.68 -15.58 2.66
C THR A 21 -2.67 -14.06 2.80
N TYR A 22 -1.77 -13.40 2.09
CA TYR A 22 -1.83 -11.96 1.89
C TYR A 22 -2.80 -11.66 0.78
N GLU A 23 -3.77 -10.83 1.06
CA GLU A 23 -4.80 -10.46 0.10
C GLU A 23 -4.85 -8.98 -0.12
N VAL A 24 -5.20 -8.67 -1.34
CA VAL A 24 -5.50 -7.33 -1.74
C VAL A 24 -6.86 -7.29 -2.38
N ARG A 25 -7.68 -6.38 -1.90
CA ARG A 25 -9.07 -6.26 -2.30
C ARG A 25 -9.40 -4.81 -2.63
N ARG A 26 -10.27 -4.65 -3.61
CA ARG A 26 -10.97 -3.39 -3.88
C ARG A 26 -12.39 -3.51 -3.36
N LEU A 27 -12.79 -2.54 -2.54
CA LEU A 27 -14.16 -2.37 -2.09
C LEU A 27 -14.74 -1.14 -2.79
N THR A 28 -15.90 -1.30 -3.41
CA THR A 28 -16.70 -0.19 -3.93
C THR A 28 -18.00 -0.13 -3.16
N LEU A 29 -18.24 1.00 -2.50
CA LEU A 29 -19.50 1.30 -1.83
C LEU A 29 -20.24 2.36 -2.63
N PRO A 30 -21.36 2.02 -3.27
CA PRO A 30 -22.24 3.02 -3.88
C PRO A 30 -22.68 4.06 -2.84
N THR A 31 -22.95 5.27 -3.31
CA THR A 31 -23.47 6.35 -2.44
C THR A 31 -24.69 5.89 -1.65
N GLY A 32 -24.63 6.05 -0.33
CA GLY A 32 -25.67 5.60 0.61
C GLY A 32 -25.57 4.12 1.02
N ALA A 33 -24.67 3.34 0.43
CA ALA A 33 -24.45 1.94 0.82
C ALA A 33 -23.67 1.83 2.15
N SER A 34 -23.85 0.68 2.81
CA SER A 34 -23.16 0.27 4.04
C SER A 34 -22.60 -1.14 3.84
N THR A 35 -21.43 -1.43 4.44
CA THR A 35 -20.90 -2.79 4.53
C THR A 35 -21.70 -3.68 5.49
N GLY A 36 -22.54 -3.07 6.29
CA GLY A 36 -23.14 -3.71 7.47
C GLY A 36 -22.12 -3.94 8.58
N TRP A 37 -22.63 -4.15 9.79
CA TRP A 37 -21.78 -4.43 10.95
C TRP A 37 -21.07 -5.77 10.78
N HIS A 38 -19.74 -5.74 10.86
CA HIS A 38 -18.90 -6.93 10.68
C HIS A 38 -17.57 -6.77 11.40
N ARG A 39 -16.77 -7.82 11.39
CA ARG A 39 -15.39 -7.86 11.92
C ARG A 39 -14.52 -8.72 11.02
N HIS A 40 -13.21 -8.58 11.18
CA HIS A 40 -12.20 -9.35 10.46
C HIS A 40 -11.36 -10.19 11.41
N ASP A 41 -10.88 -11.37 10.95
CA ASP A 41 -9.94 -12.19 11.72
C ASP A 41 -8.50 -11.63 11.62
N ALA A 42 -8.23 -10.78 10.65
CA ALA A 42 -6.95 -10.16 10.42
C ALA A 42 -7.02 -8.65 10.51
N ARG A 43 -5.92 -8.03 10.90
CA ARG A 43 -5.73 -6.59 10.75
C ARG A 43 -5.74 -6.24 9.28
N GLN A 44 -6.51 -5.24 8.90
CA GLN A 44 -6.56 -4.69 7.56
C GLN A 44 -6.10 -3.24 7.53
N THR A 45 -5.44 -2.86 6.45
CA THR A 45 -5.16 -1.45 6.16
C THR A 45 -5.90 -1.08 4.90
N GLY A 46 -6.80 -0.12 5.00
CA GLY A 46 -7.58 0.41 3.89
C GLY A 46 -7.06 1.78 3.46
N LEU A 47 -7.03 2.03 2.15
CA LEU A 47 -6.75 3.32 1.54
C LEU A 47 -7.97 3.77 0.75
N VAL A 48 -8.53 4.93 1.09
CA VAL A 48 -9.60 5.53 0.29
C VAL A 48 -8.99 6.12 -0.97
N VAL A 49 -9.44 5.65 -2.13
CA VAL A 49 -8.95 6.13 -3.44
C VAL A 49 -9.93 7.10 -4.11
N ARG A 50 -11.21 7.01 -3.76
CA ARG A 50 -12.26 7.91 -4.24
C ARG A 50 -13.40 8.00 -3.24
N GLY A 51 -14.15 9.10 -3.28
CA GLY A 51 -15.29 9.33 -2.39
C GLY A 51 -14.88 9.51 -0.93
N ALA A 52 -15.78 9.19 -0.01
CA ALA A 52 -15.54 9.24 1.42
C ALA A 52 -16.18 8.06 2.12
N LEU A 53 -15.41 7.43 3.00
CA LEU A 53 -15.89 6.37 3.90
C LEU A 53 -16.16 6.97 5.27
N THR A 54 -17.37 6.76 5.80
CA THR A 54 -17.65 6.94 7.21
C THR A 54 -17.47 5.60 7.91
N HIS A 55 -16.41 5.47 8.67
CA HIS A 55 -16.07 4.27 9.44
C HIS A 55 -16.60 4.43 10.88
N VAL A 56 -17.47 3.52 11.28
CA VAL A 56 -18.19 3.56 12.55
C VAL A 56 -17.79 2.39 13.41
N THR A 57 -17.41 2.66 14.65
CA THR A 57 -17.18 1.67 15.71
C THR A 57 -17.93 2.10 16.97
N GLU A 58 -17.94 1.27 18.01
CA GLU A 58 -18.44 1.67 19.33
C GLU A 58 -17.65 2.86 19.93
N GLU A 59 -16.36 2.97 19.63
CA GLU A 59 -15.49 3.98 20.22
C GLU A 59 -15.50 5.32 19.46
N ALA A 60 -15.71 5.29 18.14
CA ALA A 60 -15.61 6.48 17.31
C ALA A 60 -16.28 6.30 15.93
N THR A 61 -16.80 7.41 15.42
CA THR A 61 -17.18 7.58 14.01
C THR A 61 -16.16 8.50 13.34
N ARG A 62 -15.59 8.06 12.20
CA ARG A 62 -14.56 8.80 11.47
C ARG A 62 -14.91 8.90 10.00
N VAL A 63 -14.69 10.05 9.40
CA VAL A 63 -14.79 10.21 7.95
C VAL A 63 -13.38 10.18 7.36
N VAL A 64 -13.17 9.28 6.41
CA VAL A 64 -11.89 9.04 5.74
C VAL A 64 -12.07 9.37 4.26
N GLY A 65 -11.30 10.32 3.76
CA GLY A 65 -11.37 10.80 2.38
C GLY A 65 -10.23 10.26 1.50
N PRO A 66 -10.20 10.66 0.23
CA PRO A 66 -9.19 10.22 -0.72
C PRO A 66 -7.77 10.50 -0.25
N GLY A 67 -6.89 9.51 -0.41
CA GLY A 67 -5.50 9.58 0.03
C GLY A 67 -5.29 9.34 1.52
N GLN A 68 -6.35 9.08 2.25
CA GLN A 68 -6.28 8.75 3.66
C GLN A 68 -6.43 7.24 3.86
N ALA A 69 -5.68 6.72 4.82
CA ALA A 69 -5.76 5.31 5.18
C ALA A 69 -6.50 5.16 6.52
N LEU A 70 -7.10 3.98 6.69
CA LEU A 70 -7.64 3.52 7.96
C LEU A 70 -7.04 2.16 8.30
N VAL A 71 -7.01 1.86 9.57
CA VAL A 71 -6.62 0.55 10.08
C VAL A 71 -7.81 -0.03 10.81
N GLU A 72 -8.17 -1.26 10.45
CA GLU A 72 -9.19 -2.05 11.08
C GLU A 72 -8.51 -3.18 11.86
N GLU A 73 -8.62 -3.11 13.19
CA GLU A 73 -7.99 -4.10 14.06
C GLU A 73 -8.78 -5.40 14.07
N PRO A 74 -8.11 -6.56 14.27
CA PRO A 74 -8.78 -7.85 14.33
C PRO A 74 -9.90 -7.87 15.38
N HIS A 75 -11.00 -8.48 15.03
CA HIS A 75 -12.17 -8.73 15.91
C HIS A 75 -12.91 -7.48 16.40
N VAL A 76 -12.52 -6.27 15.98
CA VAL A 76 -13.28 -5.04 16.26
C VAL A 76 -14.48 -4.97 15.33
N VAL A 77 -15.68 -4.89 15.90
CA VAL A 77 -16.93 -4.74 15.14
C VAL A 77 -17.04 -3.32 14.63
N HIS A 78 -17.27 -3.17 13.32
CA HIS A 78 -17.41 -1.86 12.66
C HIS A 78 -18.36 -1.93 11.47
N ASP A 79 -18.70 -0.74 10.97
CA ASP A 79 -19.50 -0.54 9.76
C ASP A 79 -18.86 0.56 8.90
N GLY A 80 -18.71 0.29 7.61
CA GLY A 80 -18.25 1.24 6.61
C GLY A 80 -19.43 1.78 5.80
N ARG A 81 -19.60 3.10 5.75
CA ARG A 81 -20.71 3.75 5.06
C ARG A 81 -20.21 4.75 4.02
N SER A 82 -20.78 4.72 2.83
CA SER A 82 -20.57 5.76 1.83
C SER A 82 -21.57 6.90 2.06
N THR A 83 -21.16 7.92 2.79
CA THR A 83 -22.00 9.08 3.15
C THR A 83 -21.72 10.34 2.32
N GLY A 84 -20.80 10.23 1.36
CA GLY A 84 -20.46 11.30 0.43
C GLY A 84 -21.49 11.48 -0.69
N THR A 85 -21.16 12.35 -1.65
CA THR A 85 -21.98 12.61 -2.85
C THR A 85 -21.60 11.72 -4.04
N GLU A 86 -20.58 10.89 -3.89
CA GLU A 86 -20.11 9.93 -4.87
C GLU A 86 -19.76 8.60 -4.19
N ASP A 87 -19.66 7.54 -4.98
CA ASP A 87 -19.31 6.22 -4.49
C ASP A 87 -17.93 6.23 -3.81
N ALA A 88 -17.83 5.57 -2.65
CA ALA A 88 -16.56 5.36 -1.99
C ALA A 88 -15.85 4.15 -2.58
N GLU A 89 -14.57 4.30 -2.90
CA GLU A 89 -13.71 3.22 -3.39
C GLU A 89 -12.47 3.11 -2.50
N LEU A 90 -12.19 1.90 -2.04
CA LEU A 90 -11.09 1.61 -1.14
C LEU A 90 -10.27 0.43 -1.64
N LEU A 91 -8.99 0.46 -1.32
CA LEU A 91 -8.10 -0.69 -1.44
C LEU A 91 -7.75 -1.19 -0.05
N TYR A 92 -7.93 -2.46 0.18
CA TYR A 92 -7.57 -3.13 1.42
C TYR A 92 -6.43 -4.10 1.20
N VAL A 93 -5.55 -4.14 2.20
CA VAL A 93 -4.47 -5.10 2.31
C VAL A 93 -4.57 -5.80 3.66
N ALA A 94 -4.60 -7.12 3.64
CA ALA A 94 -4.71 -7.95 4.85
C ALA A 94 -3.81 -9.18 4.76
N HIS A 95 -3.36 -9.67 5.92
CA HIS A 95 -2.81 -11.01 6.06
C HIS A 95 -3.81 -11.88 6.79
N LEU A 96 -4.48 -12.76 6.07
CA LEU A 96 -5.37 -13.74 6.64
C LEU A 96 -4.55 -14.92 7.18
N PRO A 97 -4.69 -15.29 8.46
CA PRO A 97 -4.07 -16.49 8.99
C PRO A 97 -4.65 -17.73 8.30
N ALA A 98 -3.96 -18.86 8.39
CA ALA A 98 -4.45 -20.12 7.85
C ALA A 98 -5.84 -20.46 8.41
N GLY A 99 -6.82 -20.64 7.53
CA GLY A 99 -8.22 -20.87 7.88
C GLY A 99 -8.98 -19.63 8.37
N GLY A 100 -8.35 -18.46 8.39
CA GLY A 100 -8.99 -17.19 8.75
C GLY A 100 -10.02 -16.73 7.73
N VAL A 101 -11.01 -16.00 8.20
CA VAL A 101 -12.12 -15.46 7.39
C VAL A 101 -11.92 -13.96 7.19
N ALA A 102 -12.04 -13.53 5.95
CA ALA A 102 -11.84 -12.12 5.61
C ALA A 102 -12.85 -11.18 6.27
N SER A 103 -14.08 -11.63 6.43
CA SER A 103 -15.15 -10.85 7.08
C SER A 103 -16.20 -11.79 7.69
N THR A 104 -16.64 -11.46 8.89
CA THR A 104 -17.72 -12.17 9.60
C THR A 104 -18.76 -11.14 10.05
N PRO A 105 -20.06 -11.36 9.81
CA PRO A 105 -21.10 -10.48 10.33
C PRO A 105 -20.96 -10.27 11.83
N GLY A 106 -21.22 -9.05 12.29
CA GLY A 106 -21.20 -8.63 13.69
C GLY A 106 -22.55 -8.04 14.09
N GLU A 107 -22.78 -7.96 15.39
CA GLU A 107 -23.95 -7.25 15.93
C GLU A 107 -23.61 -5.77 16.08
N ALA A 108 -24.57 -4.90 15.73
CA ALA A 108 -24.41 -3.47 15.97
C ALA A 108 -24.17 -3.21 17.46
N PRO A 109 -23.21 -2.36 17.84
CA PRO A 109 -23.04 -1.97 19.22
C PRO A 109 -24.26 -1.21 19.75
N PRO A 110 -24.48 -1.16 21.07
CA PRO A 110 -25.63 -0.47 21.67
C PRO A 110 -25.65 1.04 21.36
N CYS A 111 -24.50 1.61 21.03
CA CYS A 111 -24.38 2.99 20.54
C CYS A 111 -23.22 3.11 19.56
N GLU A 112 -23.38 4.00 18.58
CA GLU A 112 -22.27 4.37 17.71
C GLU A 112 -21.36 5.36 18.46
N GLY A 113 -20.06 5.23 18.26
CA GLY A 113 -19.08 6.12 18.86
C GLY A 113 -19.24 7.57 18.37
N PRO A 114 -18.87 8.55 19.19
CA PRO A 114 -19.04 9.95 18.87
C PRO A 114 -18.31 10.33 17.57
N VAL A 115 -18.93 11.22 16.80
CA VAL A 115 -18.29 11.78 15.60
C VAL A 115 -17.05 12.54 16.03
N ARG A 116 -15.91 12.02 15.65
CA ARG A 116 -14.63 12.71 15.83
C ARG A 116 -14.28 13.38 14.51
N SER A 117 -14.40 14.70 14.48
CA SER A 117 -14.05 15.56 13.34
C SER A 117 -12.54 15.56 13.02
N ALA A 118 -11.77 14.65 13.51
CA ALA A 118 -10.42 14.50 13.05
C ALA A 118 -10.49 13.68 11.76
N VAL A 119 -10.24 14.35 10.65
CA VAL A 119 -9.51 13.71 9.57
C VAL A 119 -8.29 13.08 10.24
N VAL A 120 -8.39 11.84 10.62
CA VAL A 120 -7.23 11.07 10.97
C VAL A 120 -6.58 10.78 9.63
N SER A 121 -5.76 11.75 9.15
CA SER A 121 -4.62 11.32 8.41
C SER A 121 -4.02 10.26 9.32
N VAL A 122 -4.06 8.99 8.92
CA VAL A 122 -3.23 7.99 9.61
C VAL A 122 -1.86 8.62 9.59
N PRO A 123 -1.30 9.01 10.74
CA PRO A 123 0.00 9.62 10.76
C PRO A 123 0.86 8.61 10.02
N LEU A 124 1.56 9.07 9.00
CA LEU A 124 2.48 8.21 8.27
C LEU A 124 3.27 7.48 9.35
N GLY A 125 3.16 6.16 9.40
CA GLY A 125 3.81 5.37 10.43
C GLY A 125 5.31 5.65 10.44
N ARG A 126 6.01 5.22 11.45
CA ARG A 126 7.46 5.41 11.51
C ARG A 126 8.12 4.60 10.40
N PRO A 127 9.10 5.17 9.66
CA PRO A 127 9.89 4.39 8.73
C PRO A 127 10.50 3.18 9.44
N ARG A 128 10.22 2.00 8.94
CA ARG A 128 10.74 0.72 9.47
C ARG A 128 11.87 0.20 8.62
N PHE A 129 11.70 0.28 7.31
CA PHE A 129 12.69 -0.11 6.32
C PHE A 129 12.71 0.88 5.18
N VAL A 130 13.88 1.07 4.60
CA VAL A 130 14.06 1.86 3.39
C VAL A 130 15.00 1.13 2.46
N HIS A 131 14.58 1.00 1.21
CA HIS A 131 15.44 0.55 0.12
C HIS A 131 15.69 1.70 -0.84
N ALA A 132 16.95 1.94 -1.15
CA ALA A 132 17.29 2.68 -2.34
C ALA A 132 17.20 1.74 -3.53
N LEU A 133 16.52 2.18 -4.59
CA LEU A 133 16.24 1.41 -5.78
C LEU A 133 16.90 2.04 -7.00
N ARG A 134 17.40 1.19 -7.91
CA ARG A 134 17.75 1.57 -9.28
C ARG A 134 17.22 0.49 -10.22
N TYR A 135 16.35 0.86 -11.13
CA TYR A 135 15.59 -0.09 -11.95
C TYR A 135 15.41 0.40 -13.38
N THR A 136 15.09 -0.53 -14.28
CA THR A 136 14.78 -0.22 -15.68
C THR A 136 13.50 0.62 -15.75
N ALA A 137 13.62 1.82 -16.33
CA ALA A 137 12.49 2.73 -16.45
C ALA A 137 11.64 2.35 -17.67
N MET A 138 10.32 2.12 -17.44
CA MET A 138 9.42 1.76 -18.54
C MET A 138 9.11 2.92 -19.49
N TYR A 139 9.18 4.16 -19.02
CA TYR A 139 8.71 5.34 -19.78
C TYR A 139 9.67 6.53 -19.77
N ALA A 140 10.81 6.42 -19.12
CA ALA A 140 11.73 7.54 -19.01
C ALA A 140 12.72 7.57 -20.19
N PRO A 141 13.18 8.75 -20.60
CA PRO A 141 14.24 8.89 -21.59
C PRO A 141 15.59 8.37 -21.08
N LYS A 142 15.71 8.04 -19.81
CA LYS A 142 16.89 7.44 -19.19
C LYS A 142 16.67 5.92 -19.04
N PRO A 143 17.72 5.11 -19.25
CA PRO A 143 17.61 3.66 -19.18
C PRO A 143 17.26 3.17 -17.74
N PHE A 144 17.55 3.96 -16.71
CA PHE A 144 17.29 3.64 -15.31
C PHE A 144 16.61 4.77 -14.57
N ALA A 145 15.71 4.40 -13.69
CA ALA A 145 15.11 5.28 -12.67
C ALA A 145 15.70 4.97 -11.29
N GLU A 146 15.66 5.94 -10.41
CA GLU A 146 16.08 5.82 -9.01
C GLU A 146 14.94 6.23 -8.10
N ALA A 147 14.83 5.58 -6.95
CA ALA A 147 13.85 5.90 -5.92
C ALA A 147 14.33 5.49 -4.53
N LEU A 148 13.71 6.05 -3.50
CA LEU A 148 13.72 5.51 -2.13
C LEU A 148 12.33 4.95 -1.85
N LEU A 149 12.29 3.69 -1.46
CA LEU A 149 11.07 3.01 -1.07
C LEU A 149 11.04 2.88 0.45
N VAL A 150 10.21 3.70 1.09
CA VAL A 150 10.08 3.81 2.54
C VAL A 150 8.89 3.01 3.01
N TYR A 151 9.12 1.95 3.76
CA TYR A 151 8.09 1.13 4.40
C TYR A 151 7.89 1.57 5.84
N ARG A 152 6.65 1.58 6.30
CA ARG A 152 6.28 2.02 7.65
C ARG A 152 5.66 0.91 8.47
N ASP A 153 5.76 1.06 9.77
CA ASP A 153 5.26 0.09 10.76
C ASP A 153 3.73 -0.12 10.72
N ASN A 154 3.00 0.82 10.17
CA ASN A 154 1.54 0.76 10.01
C ASN A 154 1.06 0.17 8.67
N GLY A 155 1.95 -0.44 7.88
CA GLY A 155 1.60 -1.02 6.59
C GLY A 155 1.43 -0.02 5.45
N THR A 156 1.83 1.25 5.64
CA THR A 156 1.90 2.22 4.55
C THR A 156 3.31 2.31 3.97
N TYR A 157 3.42 2.79 2.74
CA TYR A 157 4.72 3.06 2.11
C TYR A 157 4.70 4.37 1.32
N THR A 158 5.89 4.87 1.03
CA THR A 158 6.10 5.98 0.10
C THR A 158 7.24 5.64 -0.83
N ILE A 159 7.07 5.90 -2.12
CA ILE A 159 8.16 5.95 -3.07
C ILE A 159 8.49 7.42 -3.28
N LEU A 160 9.72 7.79 -2.96
CA LEU A 160 10.29 9.11 -3.19
C LEU A 160 11.15 9.03 -4.46
N SER A 161 10.87 9.85 -5.45
CA SER A 161 11.52 9.80 -6.76
C SER A 161 11.73 11.19 -7.38
N PRO A 162 12.54 11.33 -8.44
CA PRO A 162 12.83 12.63 -9.06
C PRO A 162 11.65 13.42 -9.59
N GLY A 163 10.50 12.81 -9.79
CA GLY A 163 9.34 13.45 -10.41
C GLY A 163 8.23 13.70 -9.42
N GLU A 164 7.80 12.67 -8.77
CA GLU A 164 6.59 12.68 -7.95
C GLU A 164 6.68 11.59 -6.90
N ASP A 165 6.18 11.89 -5.71
CA ASP A 165 6.10 10.91 -4.63
C ASP A 165 4.81 10.10 -4.75
N HIS A 166 4.92 8.80 -4.52
CA HIS A 166 3.80 7.87 -4.56
C HIS A 166 3.57 7.25 -3.19
N HIS A 167 2.32 7.16 -2.78
CA HIS A 167 1.92 6.61 -1.49
C HIS A 167 0.98 5.44 -1.67
N GLY A 168 1.02 4.49 -0.74
CA GLY A 168 0.10 3.36 -0.75
C GLY A 168 0.21 2.49 0.48
N CYS A 169 -0.41 1.32 0.40
CA CYS A 169 -0.35 0.30 1.43
C CYS A 169 0.44 -0.91 0.95
N TYR A 170 1.10 -1.61 1.86
CA TYR A 170 1.85 -2.83 1.53
C TYR A 170 1.58 -3.95 2.53
N VAL A 171 1.76 -5.16 2.08
CA VAL A 171 1.97 -6.36 2.90
C VAL A 171 3.25 -7.05 2.47
N SER A 172 3.84 -7.75 3.38
CA SER A 172 5.12 -8.40 3.22
C SER A 172 5.07 -9.81 3.80
N SER A 173 5.54 -10.80 3.03
CA SER A 173 5.53 -12.20 3.45
C SER A 173 6.59 -12.54 4.50
N THR A 174 7.68 -11.78 4.56
CA THR A 174 8.80 -11.95 5.49
C THR A 174 9.44 -10.61 5.83
N ASP A 175 10.49 -10.61 6.63
CA ASP A 175 11.26 -9.40 6.91
C ASP A 175 11.97 -8.90 5.64
N PRO A 176 11.90 -7.61 5.28
CA PRO A 176 12.62 -7.03 4.14
C PRO A 176 14.11 -7.36 4.07
N ALA A 177 14.77 -7.61 5.19
CA ALA A 177 16.18 -7.98 5.21
C ALA A 177 16.45 -9.41 4.67
N GLU A 178 15.44 -10.26 4.53
CA GLU A 178 15.59 -11.69 4.22
C GLU A 178 15.22 -12.09 2.78
N GLY A 179 15.05 -11.13 1.89
CA GLY A 179 14.74 -11.41 0.47
C GLY A 179 13.28 -11.77 0.23
N MET A 180 12.45 -10.77 0.16
CA MET A 180 11.01 -10.91 0.30
C MET A 180 10.20 -10.71 -0.95
N ARG A 181 9.03 -11.33 -0.91
CA ARG A 181 7.92 -10.99 -1.78
C ARG A 181 7.00 -9.99 -1.08
N HIS A 182 6.77 -8.84 -1.70
CA HIS A 182 5.82 -7.85 -1.23
C HIS A 182 4.66 -7.72 -2.19
N VAL A 183 3.50 -7.39 -1.65
CA VAL A 183 2.40 -6.86 -2.43
C VAL A 183 2.13 -5.44 -1.95
N ALA A 184 2.25 -4.47 -2.84
CA ALA A 184 2.07 -3.07 -2.51
C ALA A 184 1.09 -2.41 -3.49
N PHE A 185 0.35 -1.41 -3.01
CA PHE A 185 -0.55 -0.59 -3.83
C PHE A 185 -0.06 0.82 -3.86
N MET A 186 -0.03 1.38 -5.04
CA MET A 186 0.21 2.79 -5.25
C MET A 186 -1.04 3.46 -5.79
N SER A 187 -1.30 4.66 -5.34
CA SER A 187 -2.15 5.57 -6.06
C SER A 187 -1.34 6.82 -6.45
N TRP A 188 -1.65 7.40 -7.60
CA TRP A 188 -1.00 8.62 -8.06
C TRP A 188 -1.52 9.81 -7.25
N PRO A 189 -0.66 10.77 -6.79
CA PRO A 189 -1.07 11.87 -5.92
C PRO A 189 -1.89 12.98 -6.61
N SER A 190 -2.25 12.84 -7.86
CA SER A 190 -3.07 13.83 -8.58
C SER A 190 -4.55 13.70 -8.28
N ALA A 191 -5.36 14.68 -8.71
CA ALA A 191 -6.82 14.67 -8.62
C ALA A 191 -7.49 13.44 -9.27
N ASP A 192 -6.73 12.60 -9.97
CA ASP A 192 -7.13 11.36 -10.60
C ASP A 192 -6.87 10.10 -9.75
N TRP A 193 -6.71 10.23 -8.46
CA TRP A 193 -6.40 9.14 -7.51
C TRP A 193 -7.22 7.86 -7.72
N GLY A 194 -8.49 7.97 -8.03
CA GLY A 194 -9.34 6.82 -8.28
C GLY A 194 -9.12 6.09 -9.61
N ARG A 195 -8.38 6.66 -10.57
CA ARG A 195 -8.26 6.11 -11.92
C ARG A 195 -6.98 5.36 -12.19
N ASN A 196 -5.92 5.64 -11.44
CA ASN A 196 -4.57 5.16 -11.72
C ASN A 196 -3.95 4.35 -10.57
N VAL A 197 -4.75 3.55 -9.90
CA VAL A 197 -4.23 2.67 -8.85
C VAL A 197 -3.51 1.49 -9.48
N ALA A 198 -2.23 1.37 -9.20
CA ALA A 198 -1.42 0.25 -9.64
C ALA A 198 -1.19 -0.76 -8.52
N SER A 199 -1.19 -2.04 -8.82
CA SER A 199 -0.70 -3.07 -7.91
C SER A 199 0.72 -3.48 -8.29
N HIS A 200 1.57 -3.64 -7.30
CA HIS A 200 2.95 -4.07 -7.48
C HIS A 200 3.22 -5.32 -6.66
N THR A 201 3.93 -6.26 -7.24
CA THR A 201 4.56 -7.35 -6.51
C THR A 201 6.07 -7.24 -6.70
N LEU A 202 6.80 -7.06 -5.60
CA LEU A 202 8.26 -7.00 -5.62
C LEU A 202 8.83 -8.27 -4.99
N THR A 203 9.83 -8.84 -5.63
CA THR A 203 10.60 -9.97 -5.12
C THR A 203 12.07 -9.57 -5.06
N PHE A 204 12.67 -9.64 -3.89
CA PHE A 204 14.07 -9.31 -3.66
C PHE A 204 14.91 -10.56 -3.46
N GLU A 205 16.13 -10.51 -3.95
CA GLU A 205 17.19 -11.50 -3.68
C GLU A 205 18.20 -10.90 -2.69
N ALA A 206 18.16 -11.33 -1.45
CA ALA A 206 19.00 -10.77 -0.39
C ALA A 206 20.52 -10.84 -0.70
N ALA A 207 20.98 -11.91 -1.35
CA ALA A 207 22.40 -12.10 -1.62
C ALA A 207 22.97 -11.16 -2.69
N SER A 208 22.19 -10.81 -3.70
CA SER A 208 22.61 -9.99 -4.84
C SER A 208 22.10 -8.56 -4.77
N GLY A 209 21.08 -8.31 -3.97
CA GLY A 209 20.31 -7.08 -3.98
C GLY A 209 19.43 -6.90 -5.23
N ALA A 210 19.37 -7.91 -6.10
CA ALA A 210 18.51 -7.87 -7.28
C ALA A 210 17.05 -7.91 -6.88
N PHE A 211 16.18 -7.23 -7.63
CA PHE A 211 14.73 -7.38 -7.49
C PHE A 211 14.03 -7.45 -8.82
N THR A 212 12.88 -8.10 -8.80
CA THR A 212 11.91 -8.11 -9.88
C THR A 212 10.61 -7.50 -9.38
N GLN A 213 10.02 -6.63 -10.17
CA GLN A 213 8.74 -6.01 -9.90
C GLN A 213 7.77 -6.37 -11.03
N GLU A 214 6.61 -6.88 -10.66
CA GLU A 214 5.46 -6.94 -11.57
C GLU A 214 4.52 -5.79 -11.24
N LEU A 215 4.24 -4.96 -12.24
CA LEU A 215 3.31 -3.83 -12.16
C LEU A 215 2.05 -4.16 -12.93
N ARG A 216 0.89 -4.03 -12.31
CA ARG A 216 -0.41 -4.11 -12.95
C ARG A 216 -1.11 -2.76 -12.88
N LEU A 217 -1.37 -2.17 -14.02
CA LEU A 217 -2.18 -0.97 -14.13
C LEU A 217 -3.67 -1.34 -14.31
N PRO A 218 -4.61 -0.49 -13.86
CA PRO A 218 -6.02 -0.69 -14.12
C PRO A 218 -6.30 -0.83 -15.62
N GLY A 219 -6.96 -1.93 -16.00
CA GLY A 219 -7.30 -2.19 -17.40
C GLY A 219 -6.19 -2.82 -18.26
N ASP A 220 -4.97 -2.97 -17.75
CA ASP A 220 -3.92 -3.68 -18.45
C ASP A 220 -4.09 -5.20 -18.28
N PRO A 221 -4.26 -5.97 -19.34
CA PRO A 221 -4.46 -7.42 -19.25
C PRO A 221 -3.16 -8.17 -18.89
N VAL A 222 -2.00 -7.55 -19.11
CA VAL A 222 -0.69 -8.18 -18.92
C VAL A 222 0.12 -7.36 -17.92
N PRO A 223 0.66 -7.97 -16.86
CA PRO A 223 1.56 -7.29 -15.94
C PRO A 223 2.84 -6.88 -16.67
N ARG A 224 3.38 -5.74 -16.29
CA ARG A 224 4.66 -5.24 -16.80
C ARG A 224 5.74 -5.60 -15.82
N ALA A 225 6.80 -6.22 -16.29
CA ALA A 225 7.95 -6.57 -15.48
C ALA A 225 9.02 -5.47 -15.50
N GLN A 226 9.56 -5.15 -14.34
CA GLN A 226 10.74 -4.31 -14.15
C GLN A 226 11.78 -5.08 -13.37
N HIS A 227 13.04 -4.80 -13.64
CA HIS A 227 14.17 -5.40 -12.95
C HIS A 227 15.12 -4.32 -12.47
N GLY A 228 15.76 -4.56 -11.35
CA GLY A 228 16.69 -3.61 -10.79
C GLY A 228 17.46 -4.16 -9.60
N TYR A 229 18.11 -3.25 -8.90
CA TYR A 229 18.83 -3.52 -7.67
C TYR A 229 18.29 -2.65 -6.55
N ALA A 230 18.25 -3.22 -5.36
CA ALA A 230 17.85 -2.59 -4.12
C ALA A 230 18.98 -2.69 -3.10
N VAL A 231 19.25 -1.60 -2.42
CA VAL A 231 20.20 -1.57 -1.31
C VAL A 231 19.49 -1.03 -0.08
N PRO A 232 19.53 -1.75 1.06
CA PRO A 232 18.98 -1.23 2.31
C PRO A 232 19.67 0.08 2.70
N VAL A 233 18.89 1.02 3.20
CA VAL A 233 19.39 2.28 3.77
C VAL A 233 19.49 2.10 5.28
N GLU A 234 20.66 2.42 5.83
CA GLU A 234 20.87 2.40 7.27
C GLU A 234 20.09 3.51 7.98
N ASN A 235 19.66 3.25 9.20
CA ASN A 235 18.91 4.19 10.05
C ASN A 235 17.65 4.76 9.37
N PRO A 236 16.72 3.88 8.95
CA PRO A 236 15.52 4.29 8.22
C PRO A 236 14.67 5.31 8.96
N GLU A 237 14.72 5.33 10.28
CA GLU A 237 13.99 6.26 11.15
C GLU A 237 14.46 7.73 11.03
N ARG A 238 15.62 7.97 10.43
CA ARG A 238 16.18 9.31 10.21
C ARG A 238 15.79 9.91 8.86
N ILE A 239 15.14 9.15 7.99
CA ILE A 239 14.76 9.66 6.69
C ILE A 239 13.66 10.71 6.83
N ASP A 240 14.01 11.95 6.48
CA ASP A 240 13.05 13.03 6.36
C ASP A 240 12.34 12.97 5.01
N THR A 241 11.18 12.31 4.98
CA THR A 241 10.37 12.19 3.76
C THR A 241 9.84 13.54 3.24
N GLY A 242 9.97 14.62 3.99
CA GLY A 242 9.61 15.98 3.56
C GLY A 242 10.76 16.76 2.91
N ALA A 243 11.99 16.22 2.94
CA ALA A 243 13.16 16.94 2.44
C ALA A 243 13.23 17.10 0.91
N GLY A 244 12.43 16.36 0.17
CA GLY A 244 12.43 16.31 -1.28
C GLY A 244 13.58 15.47 -1.87
N TRP A 245 13.37 14.98 -3.11
CA TRP A 245 14.26 14.01 -3.74
C TRP A 245 15.73 14.42 -3.81
N THR A 246 16.01 15.64 -4.22
CA THR A 246 17.40 16.11 -4.42
C THR A 246 18.21 16.06 -3.13
N ALA A 247 17.64 16.51 -2.00
CA ALA A 247 18.30 16.49 -0.71
C ALA A 247 18.52 15.05 -0.23
N LEU A 248 17.49 14.19 -0.32
CA LEU A 248 17.57 12.79 0.06
C LEU A 248 18.60 12.01 -0.77
N ARG A 249 18.61 12.21 -2.09
CA ARG A 249 19.59 11.57 -2.97
C ARG A 249 21.03 11.98 -2.64
N GLN A 250 21.24 13.25 -2.24
CA GLN A 250 22.55 13.76 -1.83
C GLN A 250 22.97 13.19 -0.48
N GLU A 251 22.08 13.17 0.50
CA GLU A 251 22.32 12.60 1.83
C GLU A 251 22.71 11.11 1.74
N HIS A 252 22.05 10.36 0.85
CA HIS A 252 22.28 8.93 0.65
C HIS A 252 23.17 8.61 -0.57
N ALA A 253 24.02 9.54 -1.00
CA ALA A 253 24.83 9.39 -2.21
C ALA A 253 25.68 8.11 -2.27
N GLY A 254 26.20 7.66 -1.12
CA GLY A 254 26.98 6.40 -1.02
C GLY A 254 26.18 5.16 -1.41
N VAL A 255 24.90 5.11 -1.03
CA VAL A 255 23.99 3.99 -1.38
C VAL A 255 23.73 3.99 -2.88
N PHE A 256 23.46 5.14 -3.48
CA PHE A 256 23.24 5.27 -4.92
C PHE A 256 24.49 4.95 -5.73
N THR A 257 25.69 5.32 -5.26
CA THR A 257 26.96 4.91 -5.87
C THR A 257 27.13 3.38 -5.84
N THR A 258 26.65 2.72 -4.79
CA THR A 258 26.65 1.26 -4.73
C THR A 258 25.71 0.67 -5.78
N LEU A 259 24.51 1.22 -5.93
CA LEU A 259 23.54 0.82 -6.95
C LEU A 259 24.09 1.01 -8.38
N GLU A 260 24.78 2.12 -8.65
CA GLU A 260 25.42 2.37 -9.93
C GLU A 260 26.44 1.28 -10.29
N ARG A 261 27.24 0.83 -9.32
CA ARG A 261 28.20 -0.26 -9.51
C ARG A 261 27.53 -1.60 -9.77
N LEU A 262 26.45 -1.92 -9.07
CA LEU A 262 25.69 -3.16 -9.27
C LEU A 262 25.10 -3.23 -10.70
N VAL A 263 24.54 -2.14 -11.18
CA VAL A 263 24.01 -2.06 -12.54
C VAL A 263 25.12 -2.11 -13.59
N GLY A 264 26.27 -1.44 -13.36
CA GLY A 264 27.40 -1.41 -14.30
C GLY A 264 28.18 -2.73 -14.37
N GLY A 265 28.23 -3.49 -13.28
CA GLY A 265 28.91 -4.80 -13.21
C GLY A 265 28.15 -5.95 -13.91
N GLY A 266 26.88 -5.80 -14.19
CA GLY A 266 26.07 -6.81 -14.90
C GLY A 266 26.28 -6.85 -16.42
N SER A 267 27.11 -5.96 -16.98
CA SER A 267 27.31 -5.83 -18.44
C SER A 267 28.50 -6.60 -19.01
N THR A 268 29.15 -7.49 -18.25
CA THR A 268 30.30 -8.27 -18.73
C THR A 268 30.08 -9.76 -18.58
N THR A 269 29.11 -10.33 -19.31
CA THR A 269 29.20 -11.68 -19.88
C THR A 269 28.24 -11.75 -21.06
N ALA A 270 28.79 -11.52 -22.24
CA ALA A 270 28.21 -11.93 -23.51
C ALA A 270 28.50 -13.42 -23.75
#